data_f8a83c8fb3ea66710313bb66682288c0
#
_entry.id   f8a83c8fb3ea66710313bb66682288c0
#
_cell.length_a   1.000
_cell.length_b   1.000
_cell.length_c   1.000
_cell.angle_alpha   90.00
_cell.angle_beta   90.00
_cell.angle_gamma   90.00
#
_symmetry.space_group_name_H-M   'P 1'
#
loop_
_entity.id
_entity.type
_entity.pdbx_description
1 polymer ?
#
loop_
_entity_poly.entity_id
_entity_poly.type
_entity_poly.pdbx_seq_one_letter_code
_entity_poly.pdbx_strand_id
1 'polypeptide(L)'
;MINKLIMATMAILLTISLSMALDPQGSQEPGLGLSSSDIKEAAQETAQNQTANDSLFLKDFNQVNNPYKETLFATGQGLRNESINFYVNLTVALTAFQEKYKDYRPQVIESDKQFSKDMENVSAIISDVKDDVYTGNLTVAHKKLEEVRPIFQKILTRNGLLPLSVALVDFHDVMELVLDAANKKDASKVEVFYPKADEKLRAVEAISSESGIMSIRANLDEVLSLAKENKTAELPAKAGELKASYVKVYLATS
;
A
#
# COMPACT_ATOMS: atom_id res chain seq x y z
N MET A 1 -16.58 -2.98 1.12
CA MET A 1 -16.78 -2.45 -0.24
C MET A 1 -15.71 -3.07 -1.12
N ILE A 2 -15.96 -4.31 -1.53
CA ILE A 2 -15.07 -5.16 -2.30
C ILE A 2 -15.44 -4.95 -3.78
N ASN A 3 -14.43 -4.64 -4.60
CA ASN A 3 -14.39 -4.95 -6.01
C ASN A 3 -15.26 -4.16 -7.00
N LYS A 4 -14.92 -2.92 -7.22
CA LYS A 4 -15.23 -2.30 -8.53
C LYS A 4 -14.28 -2.81 -9.64
N LEU A 5 -13.08 -3.23 -9.32
CA LEU A 5 -12.08 -3.71 -10.29
C LEU A 5 -12.41 -5.12 -10.83
N ILE A 6 -12.91 -6.02 -9.98
CA ILE A 6 -13.34 -7.36 -10.42
C ILE A 6 -14.64 -7.28 -11.23
N MET A 7 -15.49 -6.29 -10.99
CA MET A 7 -16.74 -6.11 -11.74
C MET A 7 -16.51 -5.58 -13.16
N ALA A 8 -15.49 -4.78 -13.40
CA ALA A 8 -15.18 -4.29 -14.75
C ALA A 8 -14.65 -5.40 -15.67
N THR A 9 -13.79 -6.29 -15.14
CA THR A 9 -13.29 -7.45 -15.90
C THR A 9 -14.35 -8.54 -16.10
N MET A 10 -15.27 -8.74 -15.16
CA MET A 10 -16.40 -9.65 -15.36
C MET A 10 -17.47 -9.12 -16.32
N ALA A 11 -17.70 -7.80 -16.38
CA ALA A 11 -18.67 -7.21 -17.30
C ALA A 11 -18.25 -7.39 -18.77
N ILE A 12 -16.96 -7.30 -19.08
CA ILE A 12 -16.44 -7.52 -20.43
C ILE A 12 -16.55 -8.98 -20.85
N LEU A 13 -16.35 -9.93 -19.92
CA LEU A 13 -16.50 -11.37 -20.18
C LEU A 13 -17.98 -11.80 -20.33
N LEU A 14 -18.91 -11.14 -19.64
CA LEU A 14 -20.34 -11.46 -19.71
C LEU A 14 -21.01 -10.95 -21.00
N THR A 15 -20.55 -9.84 -21.56
CA THR A 15 -21.09 -9.31 -22.82
C THR A 15 -20.68 -10.13 -24.04
N ILE A 16 -19.52 -10.79 -24.00
CA ILE A 16 -19.05 -11.66 -25.10
C ILE A 16 -19.79 -13.00 -25.09
N SER A 17 -20.19 -13.51 -23.93
CA SER A 17 -20.90 -14.81 -23.81
C SER A 17 -22.37 -14.73 -24.24
N LEU A 18 -22.99 -13.55 -24.26
CA LEU A 18 -24.41 -13.40 -24.59
C LEU A 18 -24.66 -13.22 -26.10
N SER A 19 -23.63 -12.92 -26.89
CA SER A 19 -23.73 -12.75 -28.35
C SER A 19 -23.72 -14.07 -29.13
N MET A 20 -23.43 -15.21 -28.49
CA MET A 20 -23.29 -16.49 -29.20
C MET A 20 -24.53 -17.39 -29.18
N ALA A 21 -25.66 -16.94 -28.61
CA ALA A 21 -26.80 -17.81 -28.38
C ALA A 21 -28.01 -17.59 -29.29
N LEU A 22 -28.01 -16.67 -30.28
CA LEU A 22 -29.15 -16.42 -31.13
C LEU A 22 -28.71 -16.03 -32.54
N ASP A 23 -28.37 -16.99 -33.40
CA ASP A 23 -28.70 -16.91 -34.81
C ASP A 23 -28.46 -18.23 -35.56
N PRO A 24 -29.49 -18.89 -36.06
CA PRO A 24 -29.37 -20.03 -36.93
C PRO A 24 -29.70 -19.72 -38.40
N GLN A 25 -29.15 -18.67 -38.97
CA GLN A 25 -29.17 -18.52 -40.43
C GLN A 25 -28.07 -17.60 -40.96
N GLY A 26 -27.21 -18.17 -41.79
CA GLY A 26 -26.01 -17.70 -42.41
C GLY A 26 -26.04 -16.34 -43.08
N SER A 27 -25.10 -15.54 -42.65
CA SER A 27 -24.36 -14.62 -43.48
C SER A 27 -22.96 -14.44 -42.84
N GLN A 28 -21.93 -14.82 -43.59
CA GLN A 28 -20.54 -14.60 -43.24
C GLN A 28 -20.25 -13.10 -43.29
N GLU A 29 -20.22 -12.45 -42.15
CA GLU A 29 -19.45 -11.24 -41.96
C GLU A 29 -18.04 -11.59 -41.45
N PRO A 30 -16.98 -10.87 -41.90
CA PRO A 30 -15.63 -11.12 -41.44
C PRO A 30 -15.50 -10.62 -40.00
N GLY A 31 -15.82 -11.49 -39.05
CA GLY A 31 -15.60 -11.24 -37.63
C GLY A 31 -14.11 -11.09 -37.39
N LEU A 32 -13.68 -9.91 -36.91
CA LEU A 32 -12.39 -9.70 -36.26
C LEU A 32 -12.36 -10.56 -34.98
N GLY A 33 -12.14 -11.84 -35.16
CA GLY A 33 -11.99 -12.80 -34.07
C GLY A 33 -10.65 -12.62 -33.41
N LEU A 34 -10.60 -11.81 -32.35
CA LEU A 34 -9.46 -11.85 -31.43
C LEU A 34 -9.40 -13.25 -30.81
N SER A 35 -8.25 -13.88 -30.89
CA SER A 35 -8.05 -15.20 -30.31
C SER A 35 -8.04 -15.09 -28.78
N SER A 36 -8.35 -16.17 -28.10
CA SER A 36 -8.29 -16.20 -26.62
C SER A 36 -6.88 -15.94 -26.08
N SER A 37 -5.83 -16.13 -26.89
CA SER A 37 -4.45 -15.75 -26.62
C SER A 37 -4.27 -14.22 -26.68
N ASP A 38 -4.83 -13.56 -27.69
CA ASP A 38 -4.72 -12.10 -27.89
C ASP A 38 -5.43 -11.35 -26.76
N ILE A 39 -6.55 -11.89 -26.28
CA ILE A 39 -7.28 -11.33 -25.12
C ILE A 39 -6.49 -11.50 -23.83
N LYS A 40 -5.81 -12.64 -23.65
CA LYS A 40 -4.96 -12.88 -22.47
C LYS A 40 -3.72 -11.99 -22.50
N GLU A 41 -3.09 -11.84 -23.66
CA GLU A 41 -1.91 -11.00 -23.83
C GLU A 41 -2.24 -9.52 -23.60
N ALA A 42 -3.34 -9.02 -24.16
CA ALA A 42 -3.83 -7.67 -23.91
C ALA A 42 -4.20 -7.42 -22.43
N ALA A 43 -4.79 -8.40 -21.75
CA ALA A 43 -5.10 -8.31 -20.33
C ALA A 43 -3.83 -8.30 -19.46
N GLN A 44 -2.80 -9.08 -19.82
CA GLN A 44 -1.52 -9.08 -19.13
C GLN A 44 -0.75 -7.78 -19.35
N GLU A 45 -0.72 -7.26 -20.58
CA GLU A 45 -0.09 -5.97 -20.89
C GLU A 45 -0.77 -4.82 -20.15
N THR A 46 -2.10 -4.81 -20.09
CA THR A 46 -2.88 -3.81 -19.33
C THR A 46 -2.56 -3.88 -17.84
N ALA A 47 -2.49 -5.07 -17.26
CA ALA A 47 -2.16 -5.25 -15.84
C ALA A 47 -0.72 -4.82 -15.53
N GLN A 48 0.24 -5.12 -16.41
CA GLN A 48 1.63 -4.70 -16.24
C GLN A 48 1.78 -3.17 -16.34
N ASN A 49 1.10 -2.53 -17.29
CA ASN A 49 1.10 -1.08 -17.44
C ASN A 49 0.44 -0.38 -16.25
N GLN A 50 -0.62 -0.96 -15.68
CA GLN A 50 -1.26 -0.43 -14.48
C GLN A 50 -0.33 -0.50 -13.27
N THR A 51 0.32 -1.64 -13.03
CA THR A 51 1.28 -1.81 -11.93
C THR A 51 2.46 -0.83 -12.08
N ALA A 52 2.94 -0.58 -13.29
CA ALA A 52 4.01 0.38 -13.54
C ALA A 52 3.58 1.83 -13.23
N ASN A 53 2.36 2.21 -13.60
CA ASN A 53 1.81 3.54 -13.33
C ASN A 53 1.53 3.76 -11.84
N ASP A 54 1.03 2.75 -11.14
CA ASP A 54 0.80 2.79 -9.69
C ASP A 54 2.14 2.95 -8.95
N SER A 55 3.17 2.21 -9.39
CA SER A 55 4.53 2.29 -8.86
C SER A 55 5.15 3.69 -9.09
N LEU A 56 4.92 4.30 -10.26
CA LEU A 56 5.41 5.64 -10.56
C LEU A 56 4.74 6.69 -9.68
N PHE A 57 3.42 6.62 -9.51
CA PHE A 57 2.70 7.53 -8.63
C PHE A 57 3.19 7.42 -7.18
N LEU A 58 3.35 6.20 -6.66
CA LEU A 58 3.86 5.98 -5.30
C LEU A 58 5.28 6.52 -5.13
N LYS A 59 6.14 6.34 -6.13
CA LYS A 59 7.49 6.91 -6.13
C LYS A 59 7.46 8.43 -6.02
N ASP A 60 6.64 9.09 -6.83
CA ASP A 60 6.50 10.54 -6.80
C ASP A 60 5.86 11.03 -5.49
N PHE A 61 4.86 10.31 -5.00
CA PHE A 61 4.24 10.59 -3.71
C PHE A 61 5.25 10.52 -2.56
N ASN A 62 6.13 9.51 -2.58
CA ASN A 62 7.18 9.36 -1.57
C ASN A 62 8.23 10.49 -1.63
N GLN A 63 8.45 11.11 -2.80
CA GLN A 63 9.31 12.30 -2.88
C GLN A 63 8.76 13.49 -2.08
N VAL A 64 7.44 13.55 -1.85
CA VAL A 64 6.81 14.53 -0.95
C VAL A 64 6.74 14.01 0.49
N ASN A 65 6.35 12.75 0.65
CA ASN A 65 6.11 12.15 1.95
C ASN A 65 7.39 12.03 2.80
N ASN A 66 8.55 11.76 2.16
CA ASN A 66 9.82 11.66 2.89
C ASN A 66 10.25 12.99 3.52
N PRO A 67 10.41 14.11 2.79
CA PRO A 67 10.73 15.38 3.42
C PRO A 67 9.61 15.88 4.37
N TYR A 68 8.35 15.48 4.17
CA TYR A 68 7.31 15.75 5.15
C TYR A 68 7.60 15.03 6.49
N LYS A 69 7.93 13.73 6.47
CA LYS A 69 8.28 12.96 7.68
C LYS A 69 9.51 13.53 8.37
N GLU A 70 10.52 13.91 7.61
CA GLU A 70 11.74 14.54 8.13
C GLU A 70 11.44 15.89 8.80
N THR A 71 10.60 16.73 8.17
CA THR A 71 10.18 18.03 8.75
C THR A 71 9.38 17.80 10.03
N LEU A 72 8.45 16.84 10.02
CA LEU A 72 7.63 16.48 11.17
C LEU A 72 8.51 15.99 12.32
N PHE A 73 9.46 15.09 12.05
CA PHE A 73 10.41 14.61 13.06
C PHE A 73 11.25 15.74 13.65
N ALA A 74 11.89 16.57 12.80
CA ALA A 74 12.77 17.65 13.24
C ALA A 74 12.03 18.70 14.08
N THR A 75 10.81 19.07 13.68
CA THR A 75 9.96 19.99 14.46
C THR A 75 9.56 19.41 15.81
N GLY A 76 9.26 18.09 15.86
CA GLY A 76 8.95 17.37 17.11
C GLY A 76 10.12 17.28 18.08
N GLN A 77 11.35 17.20 17.56
CA GLN A 77 12.59 17.20 18.35
C GLN A 77 13.10 18.59 18.70
N GLY A 78 12.47 19.67 18.21
CA GLY A 78 12.91 21.04 18.44
C GLY A 78 14.18 21.43 17.67
N LEU A 79 14.52 20.71 16.60
CA LEU A 79 15.73 20.90 15.78
C LEU A 79 15.49 21.96 14.70
N ARG A 80 15.73 23.25 15.03
CA ARG A 80 15.38 24.38 14.17
C ARG A 80 16.03 24.35 12.80
N ASN A 81 17.33 24.17 12.73
CA ASN A 81 18.06 24.22 11.47
C ASN A 81 17.66 23.09 10.54
N GLU A 82 17.53 21.89 11.08
CA GLU A 82 17.07 20.71 10.36
C GLU A 82 15.62 20.88 9.90
N SER A 83 14.75 21.42 10.76
CA SER A 83 13.36 21.73 10.41
C SER A 83 13.27 22.67 9.22
N ILE A 84 14.09 23.73 9.18
CA ILE A 84 14.14 24.67 8.06
C ILE A 84 14.60 23.96 6.77
N ASN A 85 15.68 23.17 6.85
CA ASN A 85 16.22 22.48 5.68
C ASN A 85 15.21 21.45 5.10
N PHE A 86 14.60 20.64 5.95
CA PHE A 86 13.59 19.68 5.51
C PHE A 86 12.30 20.35 5.02
N TYR A 87 11.89 21.46 5.63
CA TYR A 87 10.74 22.25 5.18
C TYR A 87 10.96 22.82 3.77
N VAL A 88 12.15 23.32 3.46
CA VAL A 88 12.48 23.77 2.10
C VAL A 88 12.36 22.62 1.10
N ASN A 89 12.93 21.45 1.42
CA ASN A 89 12.81 20.26 0.57
C ASN A 89 11.35 19.84 0.38
N LEU A 90 10.56 19.86 1.45
CA LEU A 90 9.13 19.54 1.42
C LEU A 90 8.37 20.49 0.50
N THR A 91 8.60 21.80 0.61
CA THR A 91 7.88 22.79 -0.22
C THR A 91 8.23 22.66 -1.70
N VAL A 92 9.49 22.38 -2.03
CA VAL A 92 9.93 22.14 -3.42
C VAL A 92 9.30 20.86 -3.96
N ALA A 93 9.37 19.78 -3.21
CA ALA A 93 8.81 18.50 -3.62
C ALA A 93 7.28 18.54 -3.80
N LEU A 94 6.57 19.21 -2.87
CA LEU A 94 5.12 19.39 -2.94
C LEU A 94 4.72 20.19 -4.17
N THR A 95 5.42 21.29 -4.46
CA THR A 95 5.15 22.12 -5.64
C THR A 95 5.34 21.31 -6.93
N ALA A 96 6.45 20.58 -7.05
CA ALA A 96 6.73 19.74 -8.21
C ALA A 96 5.67 18.63 -8.40
N PHE A 97 5.25 18.02 -7.30
CA PHE A 97 4.19 16.98 -7.31
C PHE A 97 2.85 17.57 -7.76
N GLN A 98 2.45 18.72 -7.22
CA GLN A 98 1.20 19.37 -7.59
C GLN A 98 1.19 19.81 -9.06
N GLU A 99 2.25 20.40 -9.57
CA GLU A 99 2.36 20.77 -10.99
C GLU A 99 2.27 19.54 -11.89
N LYS A 100 2.93 18.43 -11.52
CA LYS A 100 2.88 17.18 -12.29
C LYS A 100 1.46 16.61 -12.35
N TYR A 101 0.73 16.63 -11.24
CA TYR A 101 -0.59 16.00 -11.12
C TYR A 101 -1.76 17.00 -11.21
N LYS A 102 -1.53 18.23 -11.63
CA LYS A 102 -2.54 19.26 -11.84
C LYS A 102 -3.52 18.88 -12.97
N ASP A 103 -2.95 18.61 -14.14
CA ASP A 103 -3.70 18.30 -15.36
C ASP A 103 -3.59 16.82 -15.79
N TYR A 104 -2.66 16.08 -15.20
CA TYR A 104 -2.46 14.67 -15.45
C TYR A 104 -2.95 13.83 -14.27
N ARG A 105 -3.85 12.89 -14.56
CA ARG A 105 -4.37 11.93 -13.60
C ARG A 105 -4.00 10.52 -14.04
N PRO A 106 -2.99 9.89 -13.43
CA PRO A 106 -2.76 8.47 -13.68
C PRO A 106 -3.97 7.65 -13.23
N GLN A 107 -4.17 6.50 -13.86
CA GLN A 107 -5.34 5.65 -13.66
C GLN A 107 -5.63 5.37 -12.18
N VAL A 108 -4.59 5.22 -11.37
CA VAL A 108 -4.70 4.95 -9.93
C VAL A 108 -5.46 6.03 -9.16
N ILE A 109 -5.37 7.31 -9.57
CA ILE A 109 -6.08 8.44 -8.95
C ILE A 109 -7.10 9.10 -9.87
N GLU A 110 -7.34 8.55 -11.07
CA GLU A 110 -8.24 9.15 -12.07
C GLU A 110 -9.65 9.35 -11.54
N SER A 111 -10.18 8.38 -10.82
CA SER A 111 -11.52 8.43 -10.23
C SER A 111 -11.61 9.18 -8.90
N ASP A 112 -10.49 9.64 -8.35
CA ASP A 112 -10.43 10.31 -7.04
C ASP A 112 -10.82 11.80 -7.15
N LYS A 113 -12.09 12.09 -7.00
CA LYS A 113 -12.63 13.45 -7.03
C LYS A 113 -12.16 14.34 -5.89
N GLN A 114 -11.63 13.75 -4.79
CA GLN A 114 -11.16 14.50 -3.63
C GLN A 114 -9.67 14.81 -3.67
N PHE A 115 -8.92 14.20 -4.58
CA PHE A 115 -7.45 14.32 -4.64
C PHE A 115 -6.98 15.78 -4.69
N SER A 116 -7.54 16.61 -5.60
CA SER A 116 -7.14 18.02 -5.72
C SER A 116 -7.38 18.79 -4.44
N LYS A 117 -8.56 18.63 -3.84
CA LYS A 117 -8.92 19.30 -2.58
C LYS A 117 -8.04 18.85 -1.41
N ASP A 118 -7.71 17.57 -1.35
CA ASP A 118 -6.81 17.04 -0.34
C ASP A 118 -5.40 17.63 -0.49
N MET A 119 -4.89 17.76 -1.72
CA MET A 119 -3.59 18.37 -1.98
C MET A 119 -3.59 19.89 -1.72
N GLU A 120 -4.69 20.60 -1.96
CA GLU A 120 -4.88 21.99 -1.57
C GLU A 120 -4.83 22.16 -0.04
N ASN A 121 -5.50 21.27 0.70
CA ASN A 121 -5.47 21.26 2.16
C ASN A 121 -4.05 21.01 2.69
N VAL A 122 -3.33 20.04 2.10
CA VAL A 122 -1.92 19.79 2.45
C VAL A 122 -1.06 21.05 2.24
N SER A 123 -1.23 21.74 1.10
CA SER A 123 -0.50 22.97 0.80
C SER A 123 -0.82 24.09 1.78
N ALA A 124 -2.09 24.23 2.15
CA ALA A 124 -2.53 25.22 3.13
C ALA A 124 -1.86 24.99 4.50
N ILE A 125 -1.87 23.74 4.99
CA ILE A 125 -1.23 23.37 6.26
C ILE A 125 0.29 23.64 6.19
N ILE A 126 0.96 23.19 5.12
CA ILE A 126 2.41 23.37 4.97
C ILE A 126 2.76 24.87 4.85
N SER A 127 1.95 25.66 4.17
CA SER A 127 2.14 27.12 4.10
C SER A 127 1.96 27.81 5.46
N ASP A 128 0.96 27.39 6.23
CA ASP A 128 0.60 27.97 7.52
C ASP A 128 1.66 27.75 8.60
N VAL A 129 2.49 26.71 8.49
CA VAL A 129 3.56 26.44 9.46
C VAL A 129 4.87 27.17 9.15
N LYS A 130 4.95 27.89 8.05
CA LYS A 130 6.19 28.55 7.59
C LYS A 130 6.86 29.37 8.68
N ASP A 131 6.13 30.32 9.25
CA ASP A 131 6.69 31.25 10.23
C ASP A 131 7.07 30.54 11.54
N ASP A 132 6.26 29.53 11.94
CA ASP A 132 6.56 28.68 13.09
C ASP A 132 7.85 27.86 12.89
N VAL A 133 8.11 27.37 11.66
CA VAL A 133 9.33 26.64 11.31
C VAL A 133 10.54 27.57 11.28
N TYR A 134 10.44 28.77 10.71
CA TYR A 134 11.60 29.64 10.56
C TYR A 134 11.97 30.37 11.85
N THR A 135 11.01 30.96 12.54
CA THR A 135 11.26 31.87 13.67
C THR A 135 10.33 31.68 14.87
N GLY A 136 9.19 30.99 14.67
CA GLY A 136 8.15 30.82 15.67
C GLY A 136 8.33 29.59 16.57
N ASN A 137 7.25 28.94 16.88
CA ASN A 137 7.22 27.82 17.81
C ASN A 137 7.17 26.46 17.07
N LEU A 138 8.26 25.69 17.12
CA LEU A 138 8.34 24.36 16.47
C LEU A 138 7.31 23.36 16.98
N THR A 139 6.89 23.46 18.24
CA THR A 139 5.83 22.60 18.77
C THR A 139 4.47 22.90 18.12
N VAL A 140 4.22 24.17 17.78
CA VAL A 140 3.01 24.59 17.04
C VAL A 140 3.10 24.07 15.61
N ALA A 141 4.26 24.25 14.95
CA ALA A 141 4.51 23.70 13.61
C ALA A 141 4.30 22.18 13.57
N HIS A 142 4.87 21.45 14.54
CA HIS A 142 4.71 19.99 14.64
C HIS A 142 3.25 19.58 14.74
N LYS A 143 2.47 20.19 15.63
CA LYS A 143 1.05 19.87 15.79
C LYS A 143 0.23 20.09 14.53
N LYS A 144 0.50 21.19 13.80
CA LYS A 144 -0.17 21.46 12.53
C LYS A 144 0.26 20.47 11.44
N LEU A 145 1.55 20.15 11.35
CA LEU A 145 2.05 19.17 10.39
C LEU A 145 1.47 17.77 10.62
N GLU A 146 1.14 17.39 11.86
CA GLU A 146 0.45 16.10 12.13
C GLU A 146 -0.90 15.98 11.39
N GLU A 147 -1.54 17.09 11.03
CA GLU A 147 -2.80 17.10 10.28
C GLU A 147 -2.65 16.64 8.83
N VAL A 148 -1.43 16.69 8.27
CA VAL A 148 -1.13 16.20 6.92
C VAL A 148 -1.18 14.68 6.84
N ARG A 149 -0.74 13.97 7.88
CA ARG A 149 -0.66 12.50 7.91
C ARG A 149 -1.99 11.82 7.54
N PRO A 150 -3.14 12.16 8.19
CA PRO A 150 -4.41 11.53 7.84
C PRO A 150 -4.89 11.88 6.42
N ILE A 151 -4.50 13.02 5.86
CA ILE A 151 -4.83 13.37 4.47
C ILE A 151 -4.10 12.44 3.51
N PHE A 152 -2.79 12.27 3.69
CA PHE A 152 -1.98 11.35 2.88
C PHE A 152 -2.49 9.90 2.98
N GLN A 153 -2.79 9.43 4.19
CA GLN A 153 -3.37 8.10 4.38
C GLN A 153 -4.70 7.93 3.65
N LYS A 154 -5.59 8.94 3.69
CA LYS A 154 -6.88 8.90 2.96
C LYS A 154 -6.68 8.83 1.46
N ILE A 155 -5.74 9.60 0.89
CA ILE A 155 -5.42 9.56 -0.54
C ILE A 155 -4.99 8.14 -0.92
N LEU A 156 -4.02 7.56 -0.20
CA LEU A 156 -3.49 6.24 -0.51
C LEU A 156 -4.55 5.14 -0.34
N THR A 157 -5.27 5.14 0.78
CA THR A 157 -6.30 4.13 1.07
C THR A 157 -7.46 4.18 0.06
N ARG A 158 -7.93 5.38 -0.28
CA ARG A 158 -9.06 5.58 -1.18
C ARG A 158 -8.76 5.10 -2.60
N ASN A 159 -7.50 5.18 -2.99
CA ASN A 159 -7.02 4.76 -4.31
C ASN A 159 -6.44 3.33 -4.33
N GLY A 160 -6.58 2.57 -3.24
CA GLY A 160 -6.06 1.20 -3.14
C GLY A 160 -4.53 1.12 -3.03
N LEU A 161 -3.87 2.26 -2.82
CA LEU A 161 -2.43 2.38 -2.64
C LEU A 161 -2.11 2.32 -1.15
N LEU A 162 -2.12 1.15 -0.58
CA LEU A 162 -1.64 0.98 0.78
C LEU A 162 -0.11 1.02 0.75
N PRO A 163 0.55 1.97 1.44
CA PRO A 163 1.98 1.90 1.62
C PRO A 163 2.36 0.58 2.27
N LEU A 164 3.46 -0.02 1.81
CA LEU A 164 3.98 -1.27 2.38
C LEU A 164 4.10 -1.17 3.91
N SER A 165 4.56 -0.03 4.43
CA SER A 165 4.65 0.23 5.87
C SER A 165 3.31 0.13 6.61
N VAL A 166 2.20 0.59 6.01
CA VAL A 166 0.86 0.49 6.62
C VAL A 166 0.38 -0.96 6.61
N ALA A 167 0.55 -1.66 5.48
CA ALA A 167 0.19 -3.07 5.39
C ALA A 167 1.02 -3.94 6.36
N LEU A 168 2.30 -3.60 6.55
CA LEU A 168 3.16 -4.27 7.53
C LEU A 168 2.70 -4.02 8.98
N VAL A 169 2.23 -2.81 9.32
CA VAL A 169 1.66 -2.52 10.65
C VAL A 169 0.37 -3.32 10.88
N ASP A 170 -0.54 -3.35 9.90
CA ASP A 170 -1.75 -4.16 9.97
C ASP A 170 -1.46 -5.66 10.13
N PHE A 171 -0.40 -6.16 9.46
CA PHE A 171 0.06 -7.53 9.62
C PHE A 171 0.68 -7.75 11.01
N HIS A 172 1.47 -6.81 11.51
CA HIS A 172 2.12 -6.89 12.82
C HIS A 172 1.14 -7.20 13.95
N ASP A 173 0.01 -6.48 13.99
CA ASP A 173 -0.97 -6.64 15.07
C ASP A 173 -1.52 -8.07 15.17
N VAL A 174 -1.72 -8.72 14.03
CA VAL A 174 -2.21 -10.11 14.01
C VAL A 174 -1.07 -11.12 14.13
N MET A 175 0.12 -10.79 13.62
CA MET A 175 1.33 -11.60 13.80
C MET A 175 1.67 -11.76 15.29
N GLU A 176 1.58 -10.69 16.08
CA GLU A 176 1.85 -10.75 17.52
C GLU A 176 0.93 -11.74 18.25
N LEU A 177 -0.32 -11.93 17.81
CA LEU A 177 -1.20 -12.96 18.37
C LEU A 177 -0.69 -14.38 18.06
N VAL A 178 -0.17 -14.60 16.85
CA VAL A 178 0.46 -15.88 16.47
C VAL A 178 1.74 -16.10 17.27
N LEU A 179 2.58 -15.06 17.43
CA LEU A 179 3.81 -15.13 18.20
C LEU A 179 3.55 -15.45 19.69
N ASP A 180 2.55 -14.80 20.29
CA ASP A 180 2.17 -15.05 21.68
C ASP A 180 1.69 -16.49 21.88
N ALA A 181 0.85 -16.99 20.99
CA ALA A 181 0.38 -18.38 21.01
C ALA A 181 1.56 -19.37 20.84
N ALA A 182 2.45 -19.13 19.88
CA ALA A 182 3.63 -19.99 19.64
C ALA A 182 4.59 -19.98 20.82
N ASN A 183 4.87 -18.83 21.43
CA ASN A 183 5.72 -18.71 22.61
C ASN A 183 5.13 -19.45 23.84
N LYS A 184 3.79 -19.51 23.93
CA LYS A 184 3.06 -20.29 24.96
C LYS A 184 2.93 -21.76 24.59
N LYS A 185 3.44 -22.19 23.44
CA LYS A 185 3.33 -23.55 22.90
C LYS A 185 1.89 -24.00 22.70
N ASP A 186 0.98 -23.06 22.44
CA ASP A 186 -0.45 -23.29 22.24
C ASP A 186 -0.74 -23.46 20.75
N ALA A 187 -0.57 -24.71 20.24
CA ALA A 187 -0.78 -25.05 18.83
C ALA A 187 -2.19 -24.69 18.37
N SER A 188 -3.21 -24.95 19.21
CA SER A 188 -4.59 -24.66 18.86
C SER A 188 -4.83 -23.16 18.61
N LYS A 189 -4.24 -22.29 19.42
CA LYS A 189 -4.35 -20.83 19.20
C LYS A 189 -3.55 -20.36 17.98
N VAL A 190 -2.40 -20.97 17.68
CA VAL A 190 -1.68 -20.70 16.43
C VAL A 190 -2.60 -20.94 15.23
N GLU A 191 -3.28 -22.12 15.19
CA GLU A 191 -4.21 -22.46 14.11
C GLU A 191 -5.41 -21.50 14.03
N VAL A 192 -5.90 -20.99 15.17
CA VAL A 192 -7.03 -20.02 15.22
C VAL A 192 -6.60 -18.64 14.69
N PHE A 193 -5.39 -18.18 15.00
CA PHE A 193 -4.94 -16.83 14.60
C PHE A 193 -4.30 -16.77 13.22
N TYR A 194 -3.75 -17.91 12.74
CA TYR A 194 -3.08 -17.97 11.44
C TYR A 194 -3.92 -17.46 10.26
N PRO A 195 -5.22 -17.81 10.07
CA PRO A 195 -5.98 -17.37 8.90
C PRO A 195 -6.04 -15.84 8.79
N LYS A 196 -6.13 -15.13 9.91
CA LYS A 196 -6.14 -13.67 9.92
C LYS A 196 -4.77 -13.08 9.64
N ALA A 197 -3.69 -13.72 10.14
CA ALA A 197 -2.33 -13.33 9.82
C ALA A 197 -2.02 -13.58 8.35
N ASP A 198 -2.45 -14.71 7.79
CA ASP A 198 -2.34 -15.02 6.37
C ASP A 198 -3.06 -13.99 5.47
N GLU A 199 -4.29 -13.60 5.81
CA GLU A 199 -5.04 -12.56 5.10
C GLU A 199 -4.25 -11.23 5.06
N LYS A 200 -3.70 -10.81 6.19
CA LYS A 200 -2.95 -9.56 6.28
C LYS A 200 -1.60 -9.65 5.57
N LEU A 201 -0.92 -10.78 5.65
CA LEU A 201 0.33 -10.99 4.92
C LEU A 201 0.11 -11.01 3.40
N ARG A 202 -1.00 -11.58 2.90
CA ARG A 202 -1.37 -11.49 1.47
C ARG A 202 -1.56 -10.06 1.00
N ALA A 203 -2.08 -9.16 1.85
CA ALA A 203 -2.15 -7.75 1.52
C ALA A 203 -0.76 -7.11 1.39
N VAL A 204 0.22 -7.53 2.21
CA VAL A 204 1.63 -7.12 2.09
C VAL A 204 2.23 -7.65 0.78
N GLU A 205 2.01 -8.93 0.48
CA GLU A 205 2.52 -9.61 -0.74
C GLU A 205 1.95 -8.99 -2.03
N ALA A 206 0.73 -8.49 -2.00
CA ALA A 206 0.12 -7.80 -3.13
C ALA A 206 0.80 -6.46 -3.44
N ILE A 207 1.51 -5.86 -2.47
CA ILE A 207 2.21 -4.59 -2.62
C ILE A 207 3.68 -4.81 -3.02
N SER A 208 4.32 -5.86 -2.51
CA SER A 208 5.74 -6.13 -2.75
C SER A 208 6.04 -7.62 -2.71
N SER A 209 6.88 -8.05 -3.66
CA SER A 209 7.38 -9.43 -3.78
C SER A 209 8.86 -9.56 -3.38
N GLU A 210 9.39 -8.64 -2.57
CA GLU A 210 10.78 -8.68 -2.12
C GLU A 210 11.10 -9.95 -1.31
N SER A 211 12.34 -10.41 -1.40
CA SER A 211 12.81 -11.64 -0.72
C SER A 211 12.59 -11.63 0.80
N GLY A 212 12.61 -10.45 1.41
CA GLY A 212 12.31 -10.28 2.84
C GLY A 212 10.86 -10.66 3.17
N ILE A 213 9.89 -10.29 2.32
CA ILE A 213 8.47 -10.64 2.48
C ILE A 213 8.26 -12.13 2.29
N MET A 214 8.95 -12.74 1.30
CA MET A 214 8.93 -14.18 1.12
C MET A 214 9.47 -14.93 2.35
N SER A 215 10.46 -14.36 3.03
CA SER A 215 10.98 -14.92 4.28
C SER A 215 9.95 -14.84 5.43
N ILE A 216 9.18 -13.75 5.52
CA ILE A 216 8.07 -13.63 6.48
C ILE A 216 7.02 -14.71 6.19
N ARG A 217 6.65 -14.89 4.93
CA ARG A 217 5.70 -15.93 4.48
C ARG A 217 6.17 -17.32 4.89
N ALA A 218 7.39 -17.69 4.51
CA ALA A 218 7.95 -19.00 4.82
C ALA A 218 7.96 -19.29 6.34
N ASN A 219 8.34 -18.30 7.16
CA ASN A 219 8.36 -18.47 8.61
C ASN A 219 6.95 -18.56 9.22
N LEU A 220 5.98 -17.79 8.71
CA LEU A 220 4.59 -17.86 9.17
C LEU A 220 3.96 -19.23 8.85
N ASP A 221 4.19 -19.74 7.64
CA ASP A 221 3.67 -21.04 7.20
C ASP A 221 4.32 -22.19 7.99
N GLU A 222 5.61 -22.07 8.32
CA GLU A 222 6.30 -23.06 9.15
C GLU A 222 5.78 -23.08 10.60
N VAL A 223 5.45 -21.92 11.18
CA VAL A 223 4.80 -21.86 12.50
C VAL A 223 3.48 -22.66 12.48
N LEU A 224 2.68 -22.51 11.41
CA LEU A 224 1.44 -23.30 11.25
C LEU A 224 1.73 -24.78 11.10
N SER A 225 2.72 -25.17 10.27
CA SER A 225 3.11 -26.56 10.06
C SER A 225 3.48 -27.24 11.38
N LEU A 226 4.34 -26.61 12.17
CA LEU A 226 4.73 -27.10 13.49
C LEU A 226 3.54 -27.24 14.46
N ALA A 227 2.59 -26.30 14.41
CA ALA A 227 1.38 -26.38 15.21
C ALA A 227 0.52 -27.59 14.81
N LYS A 228 0.26 -27.77 13.52
CA LYS A 228 -0.52 -28.91 13.00
C LYS A 228 0.12 -30.26 13.27
N GLU A 229 1.47 -30.31 13.27
CA GLU A 229 2.24 -31.53 13.58
C GLU A 229 2.38 -31.75 15.09
N ASN A 230 1.82 -30.85 15.92
CA ASN A 230 1.93 -30.85 17.38
C ASN A 230 3.38 -30.79 17.89
N LYS A 231 4.30 -30.20 17.10
CA LYS A 231 5.70 -29.97 17.45
C LYS A 231 5.85 -28.71 18.31
N THR A 232 5.13 -28.68 19.41
CA THR A 232 4.97 -27.47 20.25
C THR A 232 6.29 -26.99 20.88
N ALA A 233 7.27 -27.89 21.05
CA ALA A 233 8.58 -27.51 21.57
C ALA A 233 9.39 -26.58 20.64
N GLU A 234 9.14 -26.66 19.31
CA GLU A 234 9.85 -25.89 18.28
C GLU A 234 9.19 -24.54 18.00
N LEU A 235 7.91 -24.36 18.37
CA LEU A 235 7.14 -23.14 18.10
C LEU A 235 7.82 -21.85 18.58
N PRO A 236 8.41 -21.74 19.79
CA PRO A 236 9.02 -20.48 20.23
C PRO A 236 10.23 -20.06 19.38
N ALA A 237 11.06 -21.03 18.95
CA ALA A 237 12.21 -20.74 18.10
C ALA A 237 11.76 -20.20 16.73
N LYS A 238 10.77 -20.85 16.09
CA LYS A 238 10.24 -20.42 14.81
C LYS A 238 9.50 -19.09 14.89
N ALA A 239 8.80 -18.83 15.99
CA ALA A 239 8.21 -17.51 16.27
C ALA A 239 9.28 -16.40 16.32
N GLY A 240 10.44 -16.69 16.92
CA GLY A 240 11.58 -15.78 16.90
C GLY A 240 12.09 -15.47 15.51
N GLU A 241 12.18 -16.48 14.63
CA GLU A 241 12.58 -16.29 13.23
C GLU A 241 11.54 -15.48 12.44
N LEU A 242 10.24 -15.72 12.65
CA LEU A 242 9.17 -14.94 12.05
C LEU A 242 9.29 -13.47 12.46
N LYS A 243 9.45 -13.19 13.75
CA LYS A 243 9.62 -11.82 14.25
C LYS A 243 10.85 -11.15 13.67
N ALA A 244 11.98 -11.85 13.60
CA ALA A 244 13.22 -11.31 13.05
C ALA A 244 13.09 -10.96 11.56
N SER A 245 12.44 -11.82 10.76
CA SER A 245 12.18 -11.55 9.33
C SER A 245 11.28 -10.34 9.14
N TYR A 246 10.22 -10.19 9.96
CA TYR A 246 9.35 -9.03 9.95
C TYR A 246 10.11 -7.73 10.28
N VAL A 247 10.85 -7.71 11.40
CA VAL A 247 11.60 -6.51 11.84
C VAL A 247 12.59 -6.05 10.77
N LYS A 248 13.28 -6.99 10.11
CA LYS A 248 14.21 -6.67 9.02
C LYS A 248 13.52 -5.92 7.87
N VAL A 249 12.35 -6.38 7.45
CA VAL A 249 11.59 -5.73 6.36
C VAL A 249 11.03 -4.40 6.83
N TYR A 250 10.43 -4.35 8.01
CA TYR A 250 9.84 -3.13 8.56
C TYR A 250 10.85 -1.98 8.67
N LEU A 251 12.06 -2.26 9.18
CA LEU A 251 13.13 -1.25 9.29
C LEU A 251 13.66 -0.80 7.93
N ALA A 252 13.61 -1.65 6.91
CA ALA A 252 14.01 -1.28 5.55
C ALA A 252 12.97 -0.43 4.82
N THR A 253 11.71 -0.41 5.29
CA THR A 253 10.58 0.33 4.67
C THR A 253 10.20 1.60 5.44
N SER A 254 10.89 1.90 6.52
CA SER A 254 10.59 3.05 7.41
C SER A 254 11.22 4.34 6.91
#